data_8b0ef8d1a44dbdd0fde4ae478af46831
#
_entry.id   8b0ef8d1a44dbdd0fde4ae478af46831
#
_cell.length_a   1.000
_cell.length_b   1.000
_cell.length_c   1.000
_cell.angle_alpha   90.00
_cell.angle_beta   90.00
_cell.angle_gamma   90.00
#
_symmetry.space_group_name_H-M   'P 1'
#
loop_
_entity.id
_entity.type
_entity.pdbx_description
1 polymer ?
#
loop_
_entity_poly.entity_id
_entity_poly.type
_entity_poly.pdbx_seq_one_letter_code
_entity_poly.pdbx_strand_id
1 'polypeptide(L)'
;IISQFSDDQQLPLQQQFFLGGAAGLHAYLPGVLVGDSGTYTKLSLDSNGVPMFGLMFKPVLFVEHGQVWFEDAVGQAGDVRALGDAGFSVKAELGKHLVTEVLAATPIYDDNLDDDVLSELEVNFFWRLSVTF
;
A
#
# COMPACT_ATOMS: atom_id res chain seq x y z
N ILE A 1 2.41 7.03 -8.71
CA ILE A 1 1.70 8.02 -7.88
C ILE A 1 0.23 7.95 -8.23
N ILE A 2 -0.63 7.91 -7.21
CA ILE A 2 -2.08 7.99 -7.32
C ILE A 2 -2.51 9.14 -6.44
N SER A 3 -3.42 10.00 -6.93
CA SER A 3 -3.93 11.14 -6.16
C SER A 3 -5.41 11.32 -6.42
N GLN A 4 -6.16 11.68 -5.38
CA GLN A 4 -7.55 12.06 -5.43
C GLN A 4 -7.72 13.38 -4.68
N PHE A 5 -8.48 14.29 -5.25
CA PHE A 5 -8.80 15.56 -4.63
C PHE A 5 -10.33 15.75 -4.65
N SER A 6 -10.89 16.11 -3.52
CA SER A 6 -12.27 16.54 -3.38
C SER A 6 -12.30 18.07 -3.43
N ASP A 7 -13.32 18.63 -4.08
CA ASP A 7 -13.51 20.08 -4.21
C ASP A 7 -14.46 20.56 -3.10
N ASP A 8 -13.89 20.90 -1.94
CA ASP A 8 -14.57 21.44 -0.75
C ASP A 8 -15.84 20.67 -0.31
N GLN A 9 -15.90 19.36 -0.54
CA GLN A 9 -17.05 18.53 -0.19
C GLN A 9 -16.62 17.24 0.49
N GLN A 10 -17.30 16.91 1.58
CA GLN A 10 -17.20 15.56 2.15
C GLN A 10 -17.77 14.53 1.18
N LEU A 11 -16.96 13.54 0.85
CA LEU A 11 -17.36 12.48 -0.05
C LEU A 11 -18.12 11.37 0.67
N PRO A 12 -19.16 10.77 0.03
CA PRO A 12 -19.74 9.53 0.52
C PRO A 12 -18.64 8.46 0.66
N LEU A 13 -18.79 7.57 1.64
CA LEU A 13 -17.80 6.54 1.99
C LEU A 13 -17.29 5.74 0.77
N GLN A 14 -18.17 5.48 -0.21
CA GLN A 14 -17.82 4.73 -1.44
C GLN A 14 -16.93 5.52 -2.41
N GLN A 15 -16.79 6.82 -2.21
CA GLN A 15 -15.99 7.71 -3.06
C GLN A 15 -14.74 8.24 -2.33
N GLN A 16 -14.58 7.93 -1.05
CA GLN A 16 -13.41 8.32 -0.28
C GLN A 16 -12.17 7.58 -0.75
N PHE A 17 -11.01 8.19 -0.51
CA PHE A 17 -9.72 7.59 -0.80
C PHE A 17 -9.35 6.62 0.31
N PHE A 18 -9.05 5.37 -0.07
CA PHE A 18 -8.72 4.29 0.87
C PHE A 18 -7.31 3.77 0.62
N LEU A 19 -6.52 3.63 1.67
CA LEU A 19 -5.22 2.97 1.65
C LEU A 19 -5.09 1.95 2.77
N GLY A 20 -4.18 1.00 2.56
CA GLY A 20 -3.85 -0.08 3.47
C GLY A 20 -4.07 -1.46 2.87
N GLY A 21 -3.29 -2.43 3.31
CA GLY A 21 -3.34 -3.80 2.86
C GLY A 21 -2.94 -3.99 1.40
N ALA A 22 -3.69 -4.76 0.65
CA ALA A 22 -3.37 -5.09 -0.74
C ALA A 22 -3.52 -3.92 -1.73
N ALA A 23 -4.14 -2.81 -1.33
CA ALA A 23 -4.33 -1.63 -2.17
C ALA A 23 -3.15 -0.65 -2.14
N GLY A 24 -2.20 -0.87 -1.26
CA GLY A 24 -1.03 -0.02 -1.00
C GLY A 24 -0.88 0.22 0.50
N LEU A 25 0.33 0.58 0.97
CA LEU A 25 0.70 0.56 2.38
C LEU A 25 0.53 -0.85 2.96
N HIS A 26 1.32 -1.78 2.43
CA HIS A 26 1.20 -3.21 2.70
C HIS A 26 1.50 -3.60 4.15
N ALA A 27 2.22 -2.76 4.90
CA ALA A 27 2.47 -3.01 6.32
C ALA A 27 1.25 -2.74 7.22
N TYR A 28 0.18 -2.17 6.67
CA TYR A 28 -0.98 -1.74 7.46
C TYR A 28 -2.24 -2.50 7.08
N LEU A 29 -3.23 -2.49 7.97
CA LEU A 29 -4.54 -3.10 7.73
C LEU A 29 -5.30 -2.38 6.60
N PRO A 30 -6.16 -3.09 5.85
CA PRO A 30 -7.00 -2.46 4.83
C PRO A 30 -7.85 -1.34 5.41
N GLY A 31 -7.81 -0.16 4.76
CA GLY A 31 -8.59 1.00 5.16
C GLY A 31 -8.04 1.74 6.39
N VAL A 32 -6.79 1.53 6.77
CA VAL A 32 -6.15 2.28 7.87
C VAL A 32 -6.12 3.79 7.60
N LEU A 33 -5.94 4.18 6.35
CA LEU A 33 -6.09 5.56 5.90
C LEU A 33 -7.35 5.70 5.06
N VAL A 34 -8.20 6.63 5.47
CA VAL A 34 -9.44 7.01 4.76
C VAL A 34 -9.53 8.51 4.79
N GLY A 35 -9.92 9.13 3.67
CA GLY A 35 -10.12 10.56 3.56
C GLY A 35 -10.86 10.95 2.30
N ASP A 36 -11.34 12.19 2.24
CA ASP A 36 -11.99 12.73 1.04
C ASP A 36 -10.96 12.99 -0.06
N SER A 37 -9.79 13.41 0.34
CA SER A 37 -8.63 13.64 -0.51
C SER A 37 -7.44 12.81 -0.04
N GLY A 38 -6.55 12.45 -0.96
CA GLY A 38 -5.37 11.70 -0.61
C GLY A 38 -4.36 11.53 -1.74
N THR A 39 -3.16 11.15 -1.34
CA THR A 39 -2.07 10.79 -2.25
C THR A 39 -1.42 9.50 -1.81
N TYR A 40 -1.01 8.71 -2.78
CA TYR A 40 -0.22 7.51 -2.59
C TYR A 40 0.95 7.48 -3.56
N THR A 41 2.13 7.19 -3.06
CA THR A 41 3.35 7.07 -3.83
C THR A 41 4.05 5.76 -3.50
N LYS A 42 4.44 5.03 -4.53
CA LYS A 42 5.27 3.84 -4.44
C LYS A 42 6.53 4.03 -5.27
N LEU A 43 7.67 3.77 -4.67
CA LEU A 43 8.95 3.62 -5.34
C LEU A 43 9.36 2.16 -5.27
N SER A 44 9.72 1.54 -6.39
CA SER A 44 10.19 0.17 -6.42
C SER A 44 11.48 0.03 -7.22
N LEU A 45 12.31 -0.89 -6.77
CA LEU A 45 13.50 -1.36 -7.46
C LEU A 45 13.25 -2.81 -7.87
N ASP A 46 13.01 -3.00 -9.16
CA ASP A 46 12.66 -4.28 -9.75
C ASP A 46 13.89 -4.94 -10.39
N SER A 47 14.07 -6.23 -10.15
CA SER A 47 15.09 -7.04 -10.82
C SER A 47 14.57 -7.61 -12.14
N ASN A 48 15.44 -7.75 -13.13
CA ASN A 48 15.13 -8.44 -14.40
C ASN A 48 14.78 -9.91 -14.25
N GLY A 49 14.96 -10.46 -13.05
CA GLY A 49 14.65 -11.84 -12.71
C GLY A 49 15.86 -12.78 -12.88
N VAL A 50 15.84 -13.83 -12.07
CA VAL A 50 16.87 -14.88 -12.07
C VAL A 50 16.18 -16.20 -12.35
N PRO A 51 16.57 -16.93 -13.41
CA PRO A 51 16.04 -18.25 -13.70
C PRO A 51 16.62 -19.28 -12.70
N MET A 52 15.76 -19.99 -11.98
CA MET A 52 16.15 -21.02 -11.04
C MET A 52 15.06 -22.10 -10.96
N PHE A 53 15.44 -23.38 -11.01
CA PHE A 53 14.51 -24.53 -10.96
C PHE A 53 13.36 -24.51 -11.99
N GLY A 54 13.57 -23.92 -13.17
CA GLY A 54 12.53 -23.80 -14.21
C GLY A 54 11.53 -22.68 -13.98
N LEU A 55 11.72 -21.87 -12.92
CA LEU A 55 10.95 -20.68 -12.59
C LEU A 55 11.77 -19.42 -12.84
N MET A 56 11.10 -18.31 -13.13
CA MET A 56 11.70 -16.99 -13.15
C MET A 56 11.39 -16.28 -11.83
N PHE A 57 12.40 -16.02 -11.02
CA PHE A 57 12.28 -15.30 -9.75
C PHE A 57 12.59 -13.82 -9.96
N LYS A 58 11.67 -12.96 -9.60
CA LYS A 58 11.79 -11.49 -9.71
C LYS A 58 11.67 -10.85 -8.33
N PRO A 59 12.79 -10.61 -7.64
CA PRO A 59 12.78 -9.84 -6.40
C PRO A 59 12.49 -8.36 -6.69
N VAL A 60 11.75 -7.73 -5.77
CA VAL A 60 11.39 -6.32 -5.78
C VAL A 60 11.59 -5.75 -4.39
N LEU A 61 12.28 -4.63 -4.28
CA LEU A 61 12.31 -3.79 -3.08
C LEU A 61 11.37 -2.62 -3.30
N PHE A 62 10.64 -2.20 -2.29
CA PHE A 62 9.75 -1.05 -2.42
C PHE A 62 9.66 -0.23 -1.15
N VAL A 63 9.30 1.03 -1.32
CA VAL A 63 8.91 1.97 -0.28
C VAL A 63 7.62 2.62 -0.72
N GLU A 64 6.68 2.73 0.21
CA GLU A 64 5.37 3.30 -0.01
C GLU A 64 5.12 4.44 0.97
N HIS A 65 4.41 5.45 0.52
CA HIS A 65 3.94 6.56 1.33
C HIS A 65 2.52 6.93 0.93
N GLY A 66 1.66 7.04 1.92
CA GLY A 66 0.28 7.46 1.76
C GLY A 66 -0.08 8.58 2.71
N GLN A 67 -0.89 9.51 2.23
CA GLN A 67 -1.38 10.64 2.97
C GLN A 67 -2.84 10.89 2.63
N VAL A 68 -3.67 11.15 3.64
CA VAL A 68 -5.08 11.48 3.45
C VAL A 68 -5.45 12.70 4.30
N TRP A 69 -6.48 13.39 3.89
CA TRP A 69 -7.12 14.46 4.67
C TRP A 69 -8.61 14.48 4.40
N PHE A 70 -9.36 14.96 5.38
CA PHE A 70 -10.78 15.21 5.25
C PHE A 70 -11.01 16.68 4.92
N GLU A 71 -11.99 16.94 4.06
CA GLU A 71 -12.49 18.28 3.85
C GLU A 71 -13.57 18.58 4.89
N ASP A 72 -13.33 19.57 5.74
CA ASP A 72 -14.36 20.06 6.66
C ASP A 72 -15.46 20.80 5.89
N ALA A 73 -16.69 20.72 6.38
CA ALA A 73 -17.85 21.43 5.81
C ALA A 73 -17.68 22.97 5.73
N VAL A 74 -16.59 23.51 6.23
CA VAL A 74 -16.21 24.94 6.26
C VAL A 74 -15.00 25.23 5.37
N GLY A 75 -14.49 24.24 4.61
CA GLY A 75 -13.36 24.41 3.67
C GLY A 75 -11.99 24.58 4.35
N GLN A 76 -11.85 24.13 5.60
CA GLN A 76 -10.54 23.97 6.24
C GLN A 76 -10.09 22.53 6.09
N ALA A 77 -8.85 22.33 5.62
CA ALA A 77 -8.27 20.99 5.59
C ALA A 77 -8.27 20.42 7.02
N GLY A 78 -8.99 19.31 7.19
CA GLY A 78 -9.01 18.56 8.43
C GLY A 78 -7.63 17.96 8.78
N ASP A 79 -7.58 17.17 9.83
CA ASP A 79 -6.35 16.50 10.27
C ASP A 79 -5.75 15.68 9.13
N VAL A 80 -4.51 15.99 8.79
CA VAL A 80 -3.71 15.22 7.83
C VAL A 80 -3.17 13.99 8.54
N ARG A 81 -3.35 12.83 7.93
CA ARG A 81 -2.76 11.57 8.38
C ARG A 81 -1.84 11.02 7.30
N ALA A 82 -0.65 10.64 7.69
CA ALA A 82 0.34 10.11 6.76
C ALA A 82 1.00 8.85 7.33
N LEU A 83 1.20 7.86 6.46
CA LEU A 83 1.85 6.59 6.78
C LEU A 83 2.87 6.23 5.70
N GLY A 84 3.89 5.49 6.11
CA GLY A 84 4.87 4.96 5.19
C GLY A 84 5.32 3.56 5.58
N ASP A 85 5.60 2.75 4.58
CA ASP A 85 6.16 1.42 4.76
C ASP A 85 7.30 1.13 3.78
N ALA A 86 8.05 0.09 4.11
CA ALA A 86 9.03 -0.48 3.21
C ALA A 86 8.86 -1.99 3.19
N GLY A 87 9.13 -2.59 2.05
CA GLY A 87 8.95 -4.01 1.91
C GLY A 87 9.80 -4.64 0.82
N PHE A 88 9.66 -5.94 0.77
CA PHE A 88 10.29 -6.79 -0.19
C PHE A 88 9.26 -7.78 -0.73
N SER A 89 9.24 -8.01 -2.04
CA SER A 89 8.46 -9.09 -2.62
C SER A 89 9.29 -9.95 -3.56
N VAL A 90 8.87 -11.20 -3.75
CA VAL A 90 9.39 -12.10 -4.76
C VAL A 90 8.24 -12.64 -5.57
N LYS A 91 8.27 -12.40 -6.86
CA LYS A 91 7.40 -13.05 -7.84
C LYS A 91 8.11 -14.25 -8.43
N ALA A 92 7.45 -15.40 -8.46
CA ALA A 92 7.90 -16.58 -9.17
C ALA A 92 6.93 -16.88 -10.30
N GLU A 93 7.44 -16.94 -11.54
CA GLU A 93 6.66 -17.17 -12.75
C GLU A 93 7.01 -18.54 -13.36
N LEU A 94 5.99 -19.35 -13.60
CA LEU A 94 6.09 -20.61 -14.35
C LEU A 94 5.41 -20.45 -15.71
N GLY A 95 6.20 -20.25 -16.73
CA GLY A 95 5.70 -19.96 -18.07
C GLY A 95 4.90 -18.66 -18.11
N LYS A 96 3.77 -18.67 -18.83
CA LYS A 96 2.88 -17.49 -18.99
C LYS A 96 1.62 -17.59 -18.14
N HIS A 97 1.42 -18.68 -17.44
CA HIS A 97 0.12 -19.05 -16.88
C HIS A 97 0.07 -19.02 -15.35
N LEU A 98 1.19 -19.20 -14.69
CA LEU A 98 1.23 -19.26 -13.25
C LEU A 98 2.19 -18.21 -12.69
N VAL A 99 1.66 -17.34 -11.83
CA VAL A 99 2.45 -16.36 -11.11
C VAL A 99 2.10 -16.48 -9.63
N THR A 100 3.11 -16.66 -8.79
CA THR A 100 2.97 -16.53 -7.34
C THR A 100 3.83 -15.38 -6.84
N GLU A 101 3.33 -14.65 -5.86
CA GLU A 101 4.02 -13.53 -5.22
C GLU A 101 3.93 -13.68 -3.71
N VAL A 102 5.07 -13.56 -3.05
CA VAL A 102 5.17 -13.42 -1.61
C VAL A 102 5.73 -12.04 -1.32
N LEU A 103 5.10 -11.32 -0.41
CA LEU A 103 5.45 -9.96 -0.02
C LEU A 103 5.53 -9.87 1.49
N ALA A 104 6.54 -9.16 1.98
CA ALA A 104 6.67 -8.76 3.38
C ALA A 104 6.89 -7.25 3.44
N ALA A 105 6.19 -6.56 4.34
CA ALA A 105 6.30 -5.13 4.55
C ALA A 105 6.32 -4.79 6.04
N THR A 106 7.03 -3.72 6.38
CA THR A 106 7.13 -3.19 7.75
C THR A 106 6.88 -1.69 7.76
N PRO A 107 6.18 -1.15 8.77
CA PRO A 107 6.03 0.30 8.95
C PRO A 107 7.39 0.97 9.11
N ILE A 108 7.58 2.14 8.48
CA ILE A 108 8.78 2.97 8.63
C ILE A 108 8.48 4.41 9.01
N TYR A 109 7.25 4.86 8.80
CA TYR A 109 6.82 6.21 9.10
C TYR A 109 5.35 6.23 9.46
N ASP A 110 5.04 7.02 10.47
CA ASP A 110 3.71 7.18 11.01
C ASP A 110 3.57 8.58 11.61
N ASP A 111 2.52 9.30 11.21
CA ASP A 111 2.17 10.61 11.72
C ASP A 111 0.73 10.57 12.25
N ASN A 112 0.55 10.83 13.55
CA ASN A 112 -0.73 10.90 14.25
C ASN A 112 -1.52 9.57 14.41
N LEU A 113 -0.85 8.39 14.43
CA LEU A 113 -1.46 7.19 14.98
C LEU A 113 -1.14 7.05 16.47
N ASP A 114 -2.11 6.60 17.26
CA ASP A 114 -1.90 6.29 18.67
C ASP A 114 -0.84 5.19 18.83
N ASP A 115 0.09 5.36 19.75
CA ASP A 115 1.19 4.41 20.04
C ASP A 115 0.70 2.97 20.28
N ASP A 116 -0.54 2.80 20.74
CA ASP A 116 -1.15 1.48 20.96
C ASP A 116 -1.40 0.70 19.65
N VAL A 117 -1.66 1.39 18.54
CA VAL A 117 -1.89 0.75 17.22
C VAL A 117 -0.57 0.31 16.59
N LEU A 118 0.51 1.02 16.87
CA LEU A 118 1.85 0.73 16.34
C LEU A 118 2.50 -0.47 17.02
N SER A 119 2.23 -0.71 18.30
CA SER A 119 2.82 -1.81 19.05
C SER A 119 2.39 -3.20 18.54
N GLU A 120 1.29 -3.29 17.80
CA GLU A 120 0.79 -4.52 17.19
C GLU A 120 1.21 -4.67 15.70
N LEU A 121 1.84 -3.64 15.10
CA LEU A 121 2.25 -3.66 13.69
C LEU A 121 3.63 -4.31 13.54
N GLU A 122 3.65 -5.62 13.62
CA GLU A 122 4.79 -6.44 13.19
C GLU A 122 4.82 -6.54 11.65
N VAL A 123 5.86 -7.17 11.12
CA VAL A 123 6.00 -7.42 9.68
C VAL A 123 4.78 -8.14 9.15
N ASN A 124 4.08 -7.54 8.20
CA ASN A 124 2.95 -8.15 7.52
C ASN A 124 3.40 -8.95 6.31
N PHE A 125 2.80 -10.13 6.15
CA PHE A 125 3.08 -11.02 5.03
C PHE A 125 1.83 -11.18 4.16
N PHE A 126 2.03 -11.06 2.85
CA PHE A 126 1.01 -11.31 1.85
C PHE A 126 1.49 -12.40 0.90
N TRP A 127 0.56 -13.27 0.52
CA TRP A 127 0.77 -14.25 -0.53
C TRP A 127 -0.36 -14.14 -1.56
N ARG A 128 0.04 -14.12 -2.82
CA ARG A 128 -0.90 -14.08 -3.95
C ARG A 128 -0.55 -15.19 -4.94
N LEU A 129 -1.58 -15.88 -5.43
CA LEU A 129 -1.48 -16.82 -6.53
C LEU A 129 -2.37 -16.36 -7.67
N SER A 130 -1.83 -16.23 -8.87
CA SER A 130 -2.56 -15.87 -10.09
C SER A 130 -2.37 -16.96 -11.12
N VAL A 131 -3.48 -17.44 -11.68
CA VAL A 131 -3.51 -18.42 -12.77
C VAL A 131 -4.25 -17.79 -13.96
N THR A 132 -3.61 -17.77 -15.13
CA THR A 132 -4.22 -17.25 -16.36
C THR A 132 -4.40 -18.42 -17.33
N PHE A 133 -5.61 -18.58 -17.85
CA PHE A 133 -5.98 -19.64 -18.81
C PHE A 133 -5.96 -19.12 -20.23
#